data_a96b909806741c778f02f3566224e50b
#
_entry.id   a96b909806741c778f02f3566224e50b
#
_cell.length_a   1.000
_cell.length_b   1.000
_cell.length_c   1.000
_cell.angle_alpha   90.00
_cell.angle_beta   90.00
_cell.angle_gamma   90.00
#
_symmetry.space_group_name_H-M   'P 1'
#
loop_
_entity.id
_entity.type
_entity.pdbx_description
1 polymer ?
#
loop_
_entity_poly.entity_id
_entity_poly.type
_entity_poly.pdbx_seq_one_letter_code
_entity_poly.pdbx_strand_id
1 'polypeptide(L)'
;MKCKLILLDPGHGGIHPDTCEYTTAPDKMAYHKGHYMHHDGWFYEGAWNRFFALELGAALAASGIPFLYTVPFERWHEDISLGERIIYANWLNQLHDVLFISIHANAHDTTVRGWQVHTSPGETPSDAIGQKLWNEVQQEFGSMITMRSDVSDGDADFENKFKVLTQTRCTAILAENLFFDNTHDALLLMDADFVNRLKWCYFRVCVGWF
;
A
#
# COMPACT_ATOMS: atom_id res chain seq x y z
N MET A 1 -8.65 -9.13 26.19
CA MET A 1 -7.78 -8.43 25.22
C MET A 1 -8.16 -8.95 23.83
N LYS A 2 -8.33 -8.09 22.82
CA LYS A 2 -8.53 -8.54 21.43
C LYS A 2 -7.21 -9.10 20.88
N CYS A 3 -7.30 -10.12 20.03
CA CYS A 3 -6.13 -10.60 19.31
C CYS A 3 -5.75 -9.59 18.22
N LYS A 4 -4.47 -9.35 18.01
CA LYS A 4 -3.97 -8.47 16.97
C LYS A 4 -4.09 -9.10 15.58
N LEU A 5 -4.34 -8.27 14.56
CA LEU A 5 -4.55 -8.70 13.18
C LEU A 5 -4.02 -7.64 12.21
N ILE A 6 -3.27 -8.06 11.20
CA ILE A 6 -2.90 -7.20 10.08
C ILE A 6 -3.98 -7.32 9.00
N LEU A 7 -4.48 -6.22 8.49
CA LEU A 7 -5.40 -6.19 7.36
C LEU A 7 -4.73 -5.47 6.18
N LEU A 8 -4.36 -6.24 5.17
CA LEU A 8 -3.71 -5.74 3.95
C LEU A 8 -4.80 -5.33 2.94
N ASP A 9 -4.72 -4.10 2.49
CA ASP A 9 -5.66 -3.50 1.54
C ASP A 9 -4.94 -3.14 0.24
N PRO A 10 -4.87 -4.05 -0.76
CA PRO A 10 -4.34 -3.70 -2.06
C PRO A 10 -5.31 -2.76 -2.78
N GLY A 11 -4.90 -1.51 -2.99
CA GLY A 11 -5.71 -0.49 -3.67
C GLY A 11 -6.08 -0.89 -5.10
N HIS A 12 -7.21 -0.37 -5.57
CA HIS A 12 -7.74 -0.54 -6.92
C HIS A 12 -8.12 -1.97 -7.30
N GLY A 13 -8.34 -2.24 -8.60
CA GLY A 13 -8.60 -3.56 -9.17
C GLY A 13 -7.33 -4.23 -9.70
N GLY A 14 -7.45 -5.41 -10.26
CA GLY A 14 -6.37 -6.18 -10.86
C GLY A 14 -6.60 -6.44 -12.34
N ILE A 15 -5.96 -7.49 -12.84
CA ILE A 15 -6.15 -7.98 -14.19
C ILE A 15 -7.13 -9.15 -14.14
N HIS A 16 -8.18 -9.10 -14.96
CA HIS A 16 -9.17 -10.16 -15.02
C HIS A 16 -8.52 -11.44 -15.62
N PRO A 17 -8.63 -12.60 -14.96
CA PRO A 17 -7.89 -13.79 -15.36
C PRO A 17 -8.29 -14.33 -16.75
N ASP A 18 -9.58 -14.19 -17.13
CA ASP A 18 -10.08 -14.75 -18.38
C ASP A 18 -9.99 -13.77 -19.56
N THR A 19 -10.19 -12.46 -19.31
CA THR A 19 -10.20 -11.44 -20.38
C THR A 19 -8.88 -10.70 -20.52
N CYS A 20 -7.99 -10.82 -19.54
CA CYS A 20 -6.73 -10.05 -19.42
C CYS A 20 -6.94 -8.52 -19.37
N GLU A 21 -8.15 -8.06 -19.11
CA GLU A 21 -8.47 -6.65 -18.98
C GLU A 21 -8.11 -6.12 -17.59
N TYR A 22 -7.57 -4.92 -17.54
CA TYR A 22 -7.37 -4.20 -16.27
C TYR A 22 -8.70 -3.62 -15.79
N THR A 23 -9.10 -3.91 -14.56
CA THR A 23 -10.46 -3.67 -14.07
C THR A 23 -10.66 -2.32 -13.36
N THR A 24 -9.63 -1.50 -13.33
CA THR A 24 -9.68 -0.17 -12.68
C THR A 24 -9.75 0.95 -13.73
N ALA A 25 -10.09 2.16 -13.24
CA ALA A 25 -10.14 3.38 -14.04
C ALA A 25 -8.82 3.66 -14.79
N PRO A 26 -8.87 4.23 -16.00
CA PRO A 26 -7.69 4.45 -16.86
C PRO A 26 -6.59 5.30 -16.25
N ASP A 27 -6.91 6.16 -15.26
CA ASP A 27 -5.94 6.99 -14.53
C ASP A 27 -5.09 6.21 -13.52
N LYS A 28 -5.33 4.91 -13.38
CA LYS A 28 -4.58 3.99 -12.51
C LYS A 28 -3.61 3.11 -13.30
N MET A 29 -3.17 3.58 -14.44
CA MET A 29 -2.16 2.94 -15.28
C MET A 29 -1.32 3.99 -16.02
N ALA A 30 -0.09 3.64 -16.39
CA ALA A 30 0.81 4.50 -17.15
C ALA A 30 1.58 3.73 -18.22
N TYR A 31 1.82 4.37 -19.37
CA TYR A 31 2.59 3.77 -20.45
C TYR A 31 4.04 4.27 -20.44
N HIS A 32 4.99 3.34 -20.42
CA HIS A 32 6.43 3.61 -20.41
C HIS A 32 7.08 3.10 -21.68
N LYS A 33 7.22 3.99 -22.65
CA LYS A 33 7.75 3.64 -23.99
C LYS A 33 9.15 3.02 -23.90
N GLY A 34 9.29 1.83 -24.49
CA GLY A 34 10.58 1.14 -24.58
C GLY A 34 10.99 0.38 -23.32
N HIS A 35 10.12 0.31 -22.32
CA HIS A 35 10.35 -0.44 -21.08
C HIS A 35 9.39 -1.62 -20.97
N TYR A 36 9.88 -2.71 -20.40
CA TYR A 36 9.04 -3.84 -20.05
C TYR A 36 8.38 -3.54 -18.69
N MET A 37 7.04 -3.60 -18.68
CA MET A 37 6.20 -3.41 -17.48
C MET A 37 5.27 -4.62 -17.32
N HIS A 38 4.07 -4.46 -16.78
CA HIS A 38 3.13 -5.57 -16.64
C HIS A 38 2.68 -6.15 -17.99
N HIS A 39 2.44 -5.26 -18.99
CA HIS A 39 2.06 -5.67 -20.35
C HIS A 39 2.44 -4.57 -21.34
N ASP A 40 3.23 -4.90 -22.36
CA ASP A 40 3.60 -4.02 -23.50
C ASP A 40 3.92 -2.56 -23.12
N GLY A 41 4.67 -2.37 -22.04
CA GLY A 41 5.03 -1.05 -21.52
C GLY A 41 4.00 -0.42 -20.58
N TRP A 42 2.86 -1.04 -20.34
CA TRP A 42 1.87 -0.56 -19.40
C TRP A 42 2.18 -1.01 -17.96
N PHE A 43 2.23 -0.05 -17.05
CA PHE A 43 2.19 -0.28 -15.62
C PHE A 43 0.76 -0.17 -15.12
N TYR A 44 0.31 -1.12 -14.31
CA TYR A 44 -1.02 -1.16 -13.70
C TYR A 44 -0.89 -1.08 -12.17
N GLU A 45 -1.33 0.04 -11.58
CA GLU A 45 -1.20 0.28 -10.14
C GLU A 45 -1.82 -0.85 -9.32
N GLY A 46 -3.06 -1.20 -9.58
CA GLY A 46 -3.77 -2.21 -8.80
C GLY A 46 -3.20 -3.63 -8.96
N ALA A 47 -2.59 -3.96 -10.10
CA ALA A 47 -1.89 -5.23 -10.27
C ALA A 47 -0.63 -5.28 -9.41
N TRP A 48 0.14 -4.19 -9.38
CA TRP A 48 1.31 -4.07 -8.53
C TRP A 48 0.95 -4.11 -7.04
N ASN A 49 -0.09 -3.38 -6.61
CA ASN A 49 -0.55 -3.37 -5.23
C ASN A 49 -0.92 -4.78 -4.75
N ARG A 50 -1.56 -5.58 -5.60
CA ARG A 50 -1.90 -6.98 -5.31
C ARG A 50 -0.68 -7.87 -5.21
N PHE A 51 0.25 -7.74 -6.14
CA PHE A 51 1.51 -8.47 -6.12
C PHE A 51 2.28 -8.18 -4.83
N PHE A 52 2.43 -6.90 -4.46
CA PHE A 52 3.12 -6.52 -3.23
C PHE A 52 2.41 -7.02 -1.97
N ALA A 53 1.07 -6.93 -1.93
CA ALA A 53 0.28 -7.45 -0.81
C ALA A 53 0.44 -8.97 -0.65
N LEU A 54 0.49 -9.75 -1.75
CA LEU A 54 0.74 -11.19 -1.71
C LEU A 54 2.15 -11.52 -1.20
N GLU A 55 3.17 -10.79 -1.66
CA GLU A 55 4.54 -10.95 -1.18
C GLU A 55 4.66 -10.67 0.32
N LEU A 56 4.03 -9.61 0.81
CA LEU A 56 4.00 -9.29 2.24
C LEU A 56 3.21 -10.33 3.03
N GLY A 57 2.05 -10.74 2.54
CA GLY A 57 1.24 -11.78 3.17
C GLY A 57 1.96 -13.12 3.27
N ALA A 58 2.73 -13.51 2.25
CA ALA A 58 3.55 -14.71 2.28
C ALA A 58 4.63 -14.65 3.40
N ALA A 59 5.27 -13.50 3.58
CA ALA A 59 6.25 -13.29 4.66
C ALA A 59 5.59 -13.34 6.05
N LEU A 60 4.41 -12.74 6.20
CA LEU A 60 3.62 -12.78 7.44
C LEU A 60 3.19 -14.22 7.77
N ALA A 61 2.68 -14.97 6.77
CA ALA A 61 2.30 -16.37 6.92
C ALA A 61 3.47 -17.23 7.37
N ALA A 62 4.62 -17.09 6.72
CA ALA A 62 5.84 -17.83 7.07
C ALA A 62 6.32 -17.57 8.51
N SER A 63 5.95 -16.41 9.07
CA SER A 63 6.31 -16.00 10.44
C SER A 63 5.18 -16.22 11.46
N GLY A 64 4.06 -16.82 11.04
CA GLY A 64 2.92 -17.10 11.92
C GLY A 64 2.16 -15.85 12.38
N ILE A 65 2.32 -14.72 11.68
CA ILE A 65 1.63 -13.47 12.00
C ILE A 65 0.25 -13.50 11.35
N PRO A 66 -0.85 -13.36 12.12
CA PRO A 66 -2.19 -13.37 11.58
C PRO A 66 -2.47 -12.15 10.70
N PHE A 67 -2.94 -12.39 9.49
CA PHE A 67 -3.33 -11.37 8.55
C PHE A 67 -4.51 -11.79 7.67
N LEU A 68 -5.19 -10.81 7.10
CA LEU A 68 -6.23 -10.98 6.08
C LEU A 68 -6.06 -9.93 4.98
N TYR A 69 -6.74 -10.14 3.85
CA TYR A 69 -6.85 -9.14 2.78
C TYR A 69 -8.25 -8.54 2.77
N THR A 70 -8.37 -7.26 2.39
CA THR A 70 -9.69 -6.63 2.17
C THR A 70 -10.40 -7.17 0.93
N VAL A 71 -9.63 -7.70 -0.02
CA VAL A 71 -10.13 -8.28 -1.27
C VAL A 71 -10.08 -9.80 -1.16
N PRO A 72 -11.21 -10.51 -1.22
CA PRO A 72 -11.23 -11.98 -1.22
C PRO A 72 -10.65 -12.53 -2.54
N PHE A 73 -10.05 -13.73 -2.49
CA PHE A 73 -9.35 -14.31 -3.65
C PHE A 73 -10.27 -14.55 -4.85
N GLU A 74 -11.55 -14.85 -4.63
CA GLU A 74 -12.55 -15.06 -5.67
C GLU A 74 -12.85 -13.78 -6.46
N ARG A 75 -12.60 -12.62 -5.83
CA ARG A 75 -12.79 -11.28 -6.40
C ARG A 75 -11.48 -10.52 -6.56
N TRP A 76 -10.34 -11.26 -6.58
CA TRP A 76 -9.01 -10.66 -6.53
C TRP A 76 -8.70 -9.69 -7.68
N HIS A 77 -9.36 -9.84 -8.81
CA HIS A 77 -9.25 -8.95 -9.96
C HIS A 77 -10.18 -7.71 -9.87
N GLU A 78 -11.22 -7.75 -9.04
CA GLU A 78 -12.22 -6.69 -8.99
C GLU A 78 -11.72 -5.43 -8.29
N ASP A 79 -12.19 -4.26 -8.73
CA ASP A 79 -12.01 -2.99 -7.99
C ASP A 79 -13.08 -2.87 -6.90
N ILE A 80 -12.82 -3.49 -5.76
CA ILE A 80 -13.71 -3.46 -4.61
C ILE A 80 -13.88 -2.02 -4.12
N SER A 81 -15.13 -1.62 -3.94
CA SER A 81 -15.46 -0.27 -3.51
C SER A 81 -14.85 0.10 -2.15
N LEU A 82 -14.52 1.39 -1.98
CA LEU A 82 -14.02 1.89 -0.69
C LEU A 82 -14.98 1.58 0.47
N GLY A 83 -16.30 1.61 0.20
CA GLY A 83 -17.32 1.28 1.19
C GLY A 83 -17.22 -0.16 1.69
N GLU A 84 -17.03 -1.13 0.80
CA GLU A 84 -16.87 -2.55 1.16
C GLU A 84 -15.60 -2.76 1.98
N ARG A 85 -14.47 -2.15 1.59
CA ARG A 85 -13.19 -2.21 2.33
C ARG A 85 -13.34 -1.69 3.75
N ILE A 86 -13.99 -0.52 3.92
CA ILE A 86 -14.24 0.13 5.20
C ILE A 86 -15.17 -0.70 6.08
N ILE A 87 -16.29 -1.21 5.53
CA ILE A 87 -17.23 -2.06 6.26
C ILE A 87 -16.53 -3.30 6.80
N TYR A 88 -15.73 -3.95 5.96
CA TYR A 88 -14.98 -5.14 6.36
C TYR A 88 -13.93 -4.86 7.44
N ALA A 89 -13.13 -3.79 7.28
CA ALA A 89 -12.17 -3.37 8.30
C ALA A 89 -12.84 -3.06 9.64
N ASN A 90 -13.96 -2.33 9.61
CA ASN A 90 -14.72 -1.98 10.81
C ASN A 90 -15.36 -3.19 11.48
N TRP A 91 -15.81 -4.17 10.70
CA TRP A 91 -16.33 -5.43 11.24
C TRP A 91 -15.21 -6.24 11.93
N LEU A 92 -14.05 -6.39 11.29
CA LEU A 92 -12.90 -7.06 11.90
C LEU A 92 -12.43 -6.35 13.17
N ASN A 93 -12.45 -5.01 13.20
CA ASN A 93 -12.05 -4.24 14.36
C ASN A 93 -13.00 -4.39 15.58
N GLN A 94 -14.21 -4.91 15.41
CA GLN A 94 -15.04 -5.31 16.55
C GLN A 94 -14.50 -6.55 17.26
N LEU A 95 -13.85 -7.45 16.51
CA LEU A 95 -13.38 -8.75 16.98
C LEU A 95 -11.88 -8.75 17.33
N HIS A 96 -11.09 -7.96 16.61
CA HIS A 96 -9.64 -7.91 16.68
C HIS A 96 -9.14 -6.49 16.96
N ASP A 97 -7.87 -6.37 17.35
CA ASP A 97 -7.10 -5.12 17.32
C ASP A 97 -6.40 -5.05 15.95
N VAL A 98 -6.95 -4.27 15.03
CA VAL A 98 -6.59 -4.30 13.62
C VAL A 98 -5.60 -3.19 13.28
N LEU A 99 -4.49 -3.55 12.60
CA LEU A 99 -3.69 -2.64 11.82
C LEU A 99 -4.05 -2.77 10.34
N PHE A 100 -4.68 -1.73 9.80
CA PHE A 100 -5.05 -1.63 8.39
C PHE A 100 -3.93 -0.95 7.61
N ILE A 101 -3.43 -1.61 6.55
CA ILE A 101 -2.37 -1.08 5.68
C ILE A 101 -2.90 -1.04 4.26
N SER A 102 -3.23 0.16 3.77
CA SER A 102 -3.61 0.38 2.38
C SER A 102 -2.37 0.58 1.52
N ILE A 103 -2.24 -0.22 0.47
CA ILE A 103 -1.06 -0.32 -0.39
C ILE A 103 -1.41 0.27 -1.74
N HIS A 104 -0.71 1.35 -2.11
CA HIS A 104 -0.87 2.09 -3.35
C HIS A 104 0.48 2.42 -3.99
N ALA A 105 0.45 2.83 -5.25
CA ALA A 105 1.50 3.59 -5.90
C ALA A 105 0.89 4.89 -6.45
N ASN A 106 1.61 5.99 -6.30
CA ASN A 106 1.12 7.33 -6.61
C ASN A 106 1.21 7.66 -8.10
N ALA A 107 0.51 8.70 -8.53
CA ALA A 107 0.66 9.35 -9.83
C ALA A 107 0.46 10.86 -9.71
N HIS A 108 1.11 11.62 -10.57
CA HIS A 108 0.93 13.08 -10.64
C HIS A 108 1.06 13.60 -12.09
N ASP A 109 2.22 14.08 -12.47
CA ASP A 109 2.49 14.75 -13.75
C ASP A 109 3.70 14.15 -14.48
N THR A 110 4.03 12.91 -14.18
CA THR A 110 5.19 12.14 -14.67
C THR A 110 6.56 12.63 -14.19
N THR A 111 6.65 13.81 -13.56
CA THR A 111 7.92 14.39 -13.07
C THR A 111 8.13 14.20 -11.58
N VAL A 112 7.04 14.15 -10.80
CA VAL A 112 7.08 13.91 -9.36
C VAL A 112 7.53 12.49 -9.06
N ARG A 113 8.31 12.33 -7.97
CA ARG A 113 8.90 11.06 -7.56
C ARG A 113 8.90 10.92 -6.05
N GLY A 114 9.01 9.68 -5.59
CA GLY A 114 9.33 9.36 -4.21
C GLY A 114 8.26 8.58 -3.47
N TRP A 115 8.59 8.22 -2.24
CA TRP A 115 7.77 7.41 -1.35
C TRP A 115 7.16 8.29 -0.26
N GLN A 116 5.92 8.01 0.13
CA GLN A 116 5.22 8.72 1.20
C GLN A 116 4.19 7.83 1.89
N VAL A 117 3.82 8.20 3.11
CA VAL A 117 2.76 7.53 3.88
C VAL A 117 1.75 8.56 4.36
N HIS A 118 0.52 8.12 4.50
CA HIS A 118 -0.60 8.96 4.91
C HIS A 118 -1.32 8.37 6.11
N THR A 119 -1.78 9.26 6.99
CA THR A 119 -2.68 8.97 8.11
C THR A 119 -3.94 9.84 8.00
N SER A 120 -4.89 9.64 8.91
CA SER A 120 -6.06 10.53 9.05
C SER A 120 -5.68 11.81 9.80
N PRO A 121 -6.32 12.95 9.53
CA PRO A 121 -6.02 14.22 10.21
C PRO A 121 -6.17 14.15 11.73
N GLY A 122 -5.24 14.80 12.44
CA GLY A 122 -5.18 14.93 13.89
C GLY A 122 -4.43 13.78 14.56
N GLU A 123 -3.91 14.00 15.76
CA GLU A 123 -3.13 13.02 16.51
C GLU A 123 -3.91 11.71 16.74
N THR A 124 -3.44 10.62 16.15
CA THR A 124 -4.05 9.30 16.20
C THR A 124 -3.00 8.20 16.44
N PRO A 125 -3.39 7.00 16.86
CA PRO A 125 -2.44 5.87 16.93
C PRO A 125 -1.80 5.50 15.57
N SER A 126 -2.38 5.97 14.45
CA SER A 126 -1.86 5.71 13.10
C SER A 126 -0.56 6.42 12.82
N ASP A 127 -0.34 7.62 13.41
CA ASP A 127 0.83 8.47 13.17
C ASP A 127 2.11 7.77 13.64
N ALA A 128 2.07 7.12 14.80
CA ALA A 128 3.19 6.32 15.28
C ALA A 128 3.55 5.15 14.35
N ILE A 129 2.55 4.57 13.65
CA ILE A 129 2.76 3.50 12.68
C ILE A 129 3.24 4.08 11.34
N GLY A 130 2.66 5.20 10.89
CA GLY A 130 3.10 5.94 9.72
C GLY A 130 4.56 6.37 9.84
N GLN A 131 4.91 7.02 10.94
CA GLN A 131 6.29 7.43 11.25
C GLN A 131 7.25 6.22 11.30
N LYS A 132 6.83 5.11 11.91
CA LYS A 132 7.66 3.90 11.95
C LYS A 132 7.92 3.35 10.55
N LEU A 133 6.91 3.26 9.70
CA LEU A 133 7.08 2.80 8.33
C LEU A 133 7.95 3.76 7.52
N TRP A 134 7.75 5.08 7.67
CA TRP A 134 8.59 6.08 7.05
C TRP A 134 10.07 5.91 7.43
N ASN A 135 10.36 5.71 8.72
CA ASN A 135 11.72 5.50 9.21
C ASN A 135 12.37 4.23 8.63
N GLU A 136 11.62 3.12 8.54
CA GLU A 136 12.10 1.87 7.96
C GLU A 136 12.47 2.03 6.48
N VAL A 137 11.61 2.72 5.71
CA VAL A 137 11.86 3.00 4.28
C VAL A 137 12.99 4.01 4.11
N GLN A 138 13.05 5.07 4.92
CA GLN A 138 14.13 6.04 4.91
C GLN A 138 15.49 5.39 5.22
N GLN A 139 15.55 4.52 6.21
CA GLN A 139 16.78 3.80 6.54
C GLN A 139 17.24 2.89 5.40
N GLU A 140 16.31 2.21 4.74
CA GLU A 140 16.62 1.26 3.68
C GLU A 140 16.94 1.95 2.34
N PHE A 141 16.23 3.01 1.99
CA PHE A 141 16.24 3.59 0.65
C PHE A 141 16.53 5.10 0.57
N GLY A 142 16.70 5.80 1.70
CA GLY A 142 16.82 7.26 1.70
C GLY A 142 17.98 7.84 0.88
N SER A 143 18.98 7.03 0.53
CA SER A 143 20.03 7.43 -0.41
C SER A 143 19.73 7.10 -1.89
N MET A 144 18.64 6.37 -2.16
CA MET A 144 18.31 5.82 -3.48
C MET A 144 17.04 6.45 -4.07
N ILE A 145 16.06 6.76 -3.21
CA ILE A 145 14.78 7.35 -3.62
C ILE A 145 14.52 8.69 -2.90
N THR A 146 13.60 9.47 -3.42
CA THR A 146 13.10 10.65 -2.72
C THR A 146 12.14 10.21 -1.61
N MET A 147 12.48 10.54 -0.36
CA MET A 147 11.54 10.41 0.75
C MET A 147 10.73 11.70 0.89
N ARG A 148 9.42 11.58 0.78
CA ARG A 148 8.48 12.70 0.92
C ARG A 148 7.92 12.70 2.34
N SER A 149 7.75 13.89 2.90
CA SER A 149 7.21 14.04 4.25
C SER A 149 6.52 15.39 4.41
N ASP A 150 5.56 15.46 5.31
CA ASP A 150 5.03 16.69 5.88
C ASP A 150 5.36 16.69 7.38
N VAL A 151 6.28 17.55 7.79
CA VAL A 151 6.74 17.64 9.19
C VAL A 151 6.09 18.80 9.95
N SER A 152 4.98 19.33 9.45
CA SER A 152 4.33 20.52 10.00
C SER A 152 3.69 20.28 11.37
N ASP A 153 3.33 19.05 11.69
CA ASP A 153 2.70 18.62 12.95
C ASP A 153 3.62 17.81 13.87
N GLY A 154 4.82 17.44 13.38
CA GLY A 154 5.88 16.84 14.22
C GLY A 154 6.29 15.43 13.83
N ASP A 155 5.65 14.82 12.84
CA ASP A 155 6.04 13.54 12.24
C ASP A 155 6.19 13.63 10.71
N ALA A 156 6.40 12.52 10.02
CA ALA A 156 6.77 12.54 8.59
C ALA A 156 5.63 12.11 7.66
N ASP A 157 4.51 11.72 8.19
CA ASP A 157 3.39 11.33 7.34
C ASP A 157 2.58 12.54 6.84
N PHE A 158 1.75 12.29 5.82
CA PHE A 158 0.83 13.29 5.29
C PHE A 158 -0.56 13.05 5.85
N GLU A 159 -1.12 14.02 6.53
CA GLU A 159 -2.51 13.97 6.96
C GLU A 159 -3.47 14.16 5.78
N ASN A 160 -4.26 13.12 5.47
CA ASN A 160 -5.21 13.16 4.36
C ASN A 160 -6.60 12.60 4.73
N LYS A 161 -7.63 13.24 4.15
CA LYS A 161 -9.03 12.82 4.34
C LYS A 161 -9.43 11.67 3.40
N PHE A 162 -8.52 10.73 3.13
CA PHE A 162 -8.88 9.54 2.38
C PHE A 162 -9.92 8.72 3.14
N LYS A 163 -10.96 8.25 2.44
CA LYS A 163 -12.09 7.57 3.07
C LYS A 163 -11.65 6.35 3.88
N VAL A 164 -10.70 5.57 3.36
CA VAL A 164 -10.19 4.38 4.05
C VAL A 164 -9.43 4.70 5.33
N LEU A 165 -8.91 5.93 5.48
CA LEU A 165 -8.26 6.39 6.70
C LEU A 165 -9.27 7.00 7.69
N THR A 166 -10.19 7.83 7.18
CA THR A 166 -11.11 8.60 8.06
C THR A 166 -12.37 7.86 8.47
N GLN A 167 -12.77 6.81 7.74
CA GLN A 167 -13.99 6.04 8.01
C GLN A 167 -13.74 4.63 8.56
N THR A 168 -12.49 4.18 8.62
CA THR A 168 -12.11 3.01 9.41
C THR A 168 -11.95 3.40 10.88
N ARG A 169 -12.21 2.45 11.78
CA ARG A 169 -12.17 2.63 13.24
C ARG A 169 -10.96 1.98 13.89
N CYS A 170 -10.11 1.38 13.09
CA CYS A 170 -8.86 0.75 13.49
C CYS A 170 -7.69 1.70 13.24
N THR A 171 -6.51 1.36 13.74
CA THR A 171 -5.26 1.99 13.31
C THR A 171 -5.07 1.74 11.82
N ALA A 172 -4.93 2.82 11.03
CA ALA A 172 -4.95 2.74 9.57
C ALA A 172 -3.90 3.67 8.95
N ILE A 173 -3.09 3.14 8.05
CA ILE A 173 -2.17 3.88 7.21
C ILE A 173 -2.42 3.59 5.73
N LEU A 174 -2.07 4.54 4.86
CA LEU A 174 -2.02 4.36 3.41
C LEU A 174 -0.63 4.77 2.93
N ALA A 175 0.04 3.86 2.26
CA ALA A 175 1.37 4.11 1.72
C ALA A 175 1.35 4.19 0.20
N GLU A 176 1.94 5.26 -0.31
CA GLU A 176 2.15 5.52 -1.74
C GLU A 176 3.58 5.14 -2.10
N ASN A 177 3.70 3.95 -2.68
CA ASN A 177 4.99 3.34 -3.01
C ASN A 177 5.50 3.88 -4.34
N LEU A 178 6.16 5.03 -4.33
CA LEU A 178 6.68 5.72 -5.49
C LEU A 178 5.58 6.22 -6.45
N PHE A 179 5.99 6.82 -7.57
CA PHE A 179 5.06 7.35 -8.58
C PHE A 179 5.10 6.48 -9.83
N PHE A 180 4.03 5.71 -10.06
CA PHE A 180 3.99 4.77 -11.17
C PHE A 180 3.92 5.43 -12.56
N ASP A 181 3.55 6.71 -12.65
CA ASP A 181 3.56 7.49 -13.89
C ASP A 181 4.95 8.07 -14.21
N ASN A 182 5.88 8.07 -13.25
CA ASN A 182 7.29 8.41 -13.47
C ASN A 182 8.09 7.16 -13.86
N THR A 183 8.76 7.20 -15.01
CA THR A 183 9.46 6.03 -15.55
C THR A 183 10.55 5.47 -14.62
N HIS A 184 11.30 6.36 -13.93
CA HIS A 184 12.34 5.89 -13.01
C HIS A 184 11.74 5.15 -11.79
N ASP A 185 10.69 5.72 -11.21
CA ASP A 185 10.00 5.12 -10.06
C ASP A 185 9.29 3.83 -10.47
N ALA A 186 8.64 3.81 -11.65
CA ALA A 186 8.02 2.61 -12.19
C ALA A 186 9.00 1.46 -12.41
N LEU A 187 10.22 1.75 -12.88
CA LEU A 187 11.27 0.74 -13.04
C LEU A 187 11.71 0.15 -11.69
N LEU A 188 11.81 0.98 -10.65
CA LEU A 188 12.08 0.49 -9.29
C LEU A 188 10.94 -0.41 -8.77
N LEU A 189 9.68 -0.03 -9.02
CA LEU A 189 8.52 -0.85 -8.64
C LEU A 189 8.49 -2.21 -9.37
N MET A 190 9.12 -2.31 -10.54
CA MET A 190 9.27 -3.57 -11.29
C MET A 190 10.55 -4.33 -10.93
N ASP A 191 11.47 -3.74 -10.15
CA ASP A 191 12.71 -4.39 -9.72
C ASP A 191 12.47 -5.33 -8.54
N ALA A 192 12.80 -6.59 -8.71
CA ALA A 192 12.54 -7.62 -7.71
C ALA A 192 13.33 -7.42 -6.40
N ASP A 193 14.56 -6.89 -6.47
CA ASP A 193 15.35 -6.60 -5.26
C ASP A 193 14.75 -5.43 -4.49
N PHE A 194 14.39 -4.36 -5.19
CA PHE A 194 13.72 -3.22 -4.59
C PHE A 194 12.42 -3.64 -3.88
N VAL A 195 11.55 -4.37 -4.57
CA VAL A 195 10.28 -4.85 -4.01
C VAL A 195 10.50 -5.76 -2.80
N ASN A 196 11.47 -6.68 -2.89
CA ASN A 196 11.79 -7.56 -1.77
C ASN A 196 12.28 -6.78 -0.55
N ARG A 197 13.16 -5.80 -0.72
CA ARG A 197 13.66 -4.95 0.37
C ARG A 197 12.55 -4.08 0.97
N LEU A 198 11.70 -3.49 0.11
CA LEU A 198 10.53 -2.71 0.54
C LEU A 198 9.55 -3.56 1.37
N LYS A 199 9.28 -4.78 0.95
CA LYS A 199 8.48 -5.76 1.70
C LYS A 199 9.01 -5.95 3.13
N TRP A 200 10.31 -6.04 3.32
CA TRP A 200 10.88 -6.22 4.65
C TRP A 200 10.74 -4.96 5.53
N CYS A 201 10.66 -3.74 4.97
CA CYS A 201 10.30 -2.55 5.74
C CYS A 201 8.90 -2.68 6.34
N TYR A 202 7.92 -3.04 5.52
CA TYR A 202 6.54 -3.28 5.97
C TYR A 202 6.44 -4.44 6.97
N PHE A 203 7.16 -5.52 6.71
CA PHE A 203 7.19 -6.68 7.59
C PHE A 203 7.67 -6.31 8.99
N ARG A 204 8.75 -5.52 9.13
CA ARG A 204 9.26 -5.07 10.44
C ARG A 204 8.24 -4.20 11.19
N VAL A 205 7.46 -3.40 10.49
CA VAL A 205 6.34 -2.64 11.09
C VAL A 205 5.26 -3.58 11.60
N CYS A 206 4.87 -4.57 10.78
CA CYS A 206 3.87 -5.57 11.16
C CYS A 206 4.31 -6.38 12.38
N VAL A 207 5.56 -6.85 12.43
CA VAL A 207 6.12 -7.54 13.61
C VAL A 207 6.06 -6.65 14.84
N GLY A 208 6.41 -5.38 14.69
CA GLY A 208 6.39 -4.43 15.81
C GLY A 208 4.99 -4.02 16.29
N TRP A 209 3.93 -4.40 15.57
CA TRP A 209 2.55 -4.25 16.00
C TRP A 209 2.18 -5.28 17.08
N PHE A 210 2.75 -6.49 17.03
CA PHE A 210 2.50 -7.59 17.96
C PHE A 210 3.37 -7.49 19.22
#